data_8abdde32de7dae74b6ea9b2a3a7c4d1a
#
_entry.id   8abdde32de7dae74b6ea9b2a3a7c4d1a
#
_cell.length_a   1.000
_cell.length_b   1.000
_cell.length_c   1.000
_cell.angle_alpha   90.00
_cell.angle_beta   90.00
_cell.angle_gamma   90.00
#
_symmetry.space_group_name_H-M   'P 1'
#
loop_
_entity.id
_entity.type
_entity.pdbx_description
1 polymer ?
#
loop_
_entity_poly.entity_id
_entity_poly.type
_entity_poly.pdbx_seq_one_letter_code
_entity_poly.pdbx_strand_id
1 'polypeptide(L)'
;MSKTVWITGASSGIGREFARRYARLGFRLILTARRTDRLEALAAELTAKHSTFCRILPADLEQESECARLCEALTDERIDLFINNAGFGVCGSFLETSGEKELSMAKVNVLAMHQLFKFAVKKMEAQGFGTVLNVASSAGLLPGGPYMAGYYATKAYVVSLTRGVAEELREQHSPVYVCALCPGPVDTEFNDRADVVFALRGIRPEFCVEEAMRGMLRHRTIIVPSALMQAATAAQRLVPMPLLMPIVARQQKKKLG
;
A
#
# COMPACT_ATOMS: atom_id res chain seq x y z
N MET A 1 6.58 -10.97 24.68
CA MET A 1 7.08 -11.28 23.31
C MET A 1 7.07 -10.01 22.50
N SER A 2 8.11 -9.75 21.67
CA SER A 2 8.13 -8.62 20.76
C SER A 2 7.08 -8.79 19.66
N LYS A 3 6.39 -7.70 19.29
CA LYS A 3 5.39 -7.69 18.21
C LYS A 3 6.07 -7.87 16.85
N THR A 4 5.39 -8.48 15.91
CA THR A 4 5.89 -8.76 14.55
C THR A 4 5.13 -7.96 13.50
N VAL A 5 5.86 -7.27 12.61
CA VAL A 5 5.30 -6.58 11.45
C VAL A 5 5.75 -7.27 10.17
N TRP A 6 4.81 -7.64 9.33
CA TRP A 6 5.08 -8.10 7.96
C TRP A 6 4.87 -6.95 6.98
N ILE A 7 5.83 -6.74 6.07
CA ILE A 7 5.80 -5.62 5.12
C ILE A 7 6.09 -6.12 3.71
N THR A 8 5.15 -5.96 2.78
CA THR A 8 5.40 -6.16 1.35
C THR A 8 5.89 -4.88 0.67
N GLY A 9 6.71 -5.02 -0.38
CA GLY A 9 7.34 -3.87 -1.03
C GLY A 9 8.34 -3.14 -0.12
N ALA A 10 8.98 -3.86 0.80
CA ALA A 10 9.87 -3.30 1.82
C ALA A 10 11.19 -2.73 1.27
N SER A 11 11.55 -3.03 0.02
CA SER A 11 12.86 -2.65 -0.56
C SER A 11 12.99 -1.16 -0.91
N SER A 12 11.92 -0.37 -0.88
CA SER A 12 11.95 1.07 -1.22
C SER A 12 10.75 1.85 -0.67
N GLY A 13 10.80 3.16 -0.79
CA GLY A 13 9.67 4.08 -0.58
C GLY A 13 8.99 3.91 0.78
N ILE A 14 7.66 3.90 0.75
CA ILE A 14 6.80 3.82 1.94
C ILE A 14 7.05 2.53 2.73
N GLY A 15 7.22 1.38 2.05
CA GLY A 15 7.47 0.10 2.72
C GLY A 15 8.79 0.09 3.49
N ARG A 16 9.87 0.65 2.92
CA ARG A 16 11.16 0.80 3.59
C ARG A 16 11.07 1.74 4.80
N GLU A 17 10.31 2.81 4.69
CA GLU A 17 10.13 3.74 5.81
C GLU A 17 9.31 3.13 6.94
N PHE A 18 8.26 2.35 6.64
CA PHE A 18 7.57 1.54 7.64
C PHE A 18 8.53 0.59 8.37
N ALA A 19 9.41 -0.11 7.64
CA ALA A 19 10.39 -1.00 8.23
C ALA A 19 11.31 -0.24 9.21
N ARG A 20 11.82 0.92 8.82
CA ARG A 20 12.65 1.79 9.70
C ARG A 20 11.88 2.25 10.94
N ARG A 21 10.64 2.64 10.77
CA ARG A 21 9.83 3.15 11.89
C ARG A 21 9.52 2.05 12.90
N TYR A 22 9.12 0.85 12.45
CA TYR A 22 8.79 -0.26 13.33
C TYR A 22 10.05 -0.90 13.95
N ALA A 23 11.19 -0.92 13.26
CA ALA A 23 12.46 -1.31 13.84
C ALA A 23 12.83 -0.43 15.04
N ARG A 24 12.73 0.89 14.88
CA ARG A 24 12.96 1.87 15.97
C ARG A 24 12.05 1.66 17.18
N LEU A 25 10.87 1.09 16.99
CA LEU A 25 9.92 0.75 18.06
C LEU A 25 10.14 -0.65 18.65
N GLY A 26 11.20 -1.38 18.24
CA GLY A 26 11.57 -2.69 18.76
C GLY A 26 10.72 -3.85 18.24
N PHE A 27 10.05 -3.69 17.10
CA PHE A 27 9.29 -4.77 16.47
C PHE A 27 10.20 -5.71 15.69
N ARG A 28 9.87 -7.01 15.68
CA ARG A 28 10.41 -7.96 14.71
C ARG A 28 9.82 -7.67 13.33
N LEU A 29 10.63 -7.82 12.29
CA LEU A 29 10.20 -7.50 10.93
C LEU A 29 10.27 -8.73 10.02
N ILE A 30 9.25 -8.88 9.17
CA ILE A 30 9.24 -9.79 8.04
C ILE A 30 9.19 -8.91 6.79
N LEU A 31 10.26 -8.96 5.99
CA LEU A 31 10.46 -8.07 4.84
C LEU A 31 10.28 -8.85 3.53
N THR A 32 9.34 -8.44 2.71
CA THR A 32 9.04 -9.08 1.42
C THR A 32 9.17 -8.08 0.27
N ALA A 33 9.97 -8.40 -0.72
CA ALA A 33 10.08 -7.72 -2.01
C ALA A 33 10.85 -8.61 -3.01
N ARG A 34 10.93 -8.22 -4.28
CA ARG A 34 11.71 -8.95 -5.31
C ARG A 34 13.22 -8.77 -5.18
N ARG A 35 13.67 -7.57 -4.78
CA ARG A 35 15.10 -7.19 -4.74
C ARG A 35 15.73 -7.65 -3.42
N THR A 36 16.30 -8.85 -3.43
CA THR A 36 16.89 -9.48 -2.24
C THR A 36 18.05 -8.68 -1.68
N ASP A 37 18.93 -8.18 -2.55
CA ASP A 37 20.06 -7.32 -2.21
C ASP A 37 19.65 -6.11 -1.36
N ARG A 38 18.56 -5.47 -1.74
CA ARG A 38 18.04 -4.31 -1.01
C ARG A 38 17.37 -4.68 0.31
N LEU A 39 16.75 -5.85 0.38
CA LEU A 39 16.19 -6.36 1.64
C LEU A 39 17.29 -6.71 2.64
N GLU A 40 18.38 -7.32 2.17
CA GLU A 40 19.55 -7.65 2.98
C GLU A 40 20.24 -6.38 3.51
N ALA A 41 20.47 -5.40 2.64
CA ALA A 41 21.01 -4.12 3.05
C ALA A 41 20.14 -3.39 4.09
N LEU A 42 18.80 -3.41 3.90
CA LEU A 42 17.87 -2.84 4.87
C LEU A 42 17.89 -3.60 6.18
N ALA A 43 17.87 -4.93 6.15
CA ALA A 43 17.93 -5.76 7.36
C ALA A 43 19.21 -5.52 8.15
N ALA A 44 20.37 -5.45 7.48
CA ALA A 44 21.65 -5.11 8.09
C ALA A 44 21.63 -3.71 8.74
N GLU A 45 21.08 -2.70 8.03
CA GLU A 45 20.89 -1.34 8.56
C GLU A 45 20.08 -1.36 9.86
N LEU A 46 18.93 -2.06 9.85
CA LEU A 46 17.99 -2.07 10.97
C LEU A 46 18.51 -2.87 12.16
N THR A 47 19.20 -3.98 11.90
CA THR A 47 19.85 -4.78 12.94
C THR A 47 20.96 -3.99 13.62
N ALA A 48 21.82 -3.32 12.85
CA ALA A 48 22.92 -2.54 13.40
C ALA A 48 22.45 -1.33 14.24
N LYS A 49 21.38 -0.63 13.78
CA LYS A 49 20.88 0.59 14.44
C LYS A 49 19.94 0.34 15.61
N HIS A 50 19.17 -0.77 15.59
CA HIS A 50 18.04 -0.98 16.49
C HIS A 50 18.01 -2.39 17.11
N SER A 51 19.02 -3.24 16.84
CA SER A 51 19.04 -4.65 17.26
C SER A 51 17.76 -5.41 16.85
N THR A 52 17.16 -5.01 15.72
CA THR A 52 15.89 -5.57 15.24
C THR A 52 16.13 -6.90 14.55
N PHE A 53 15.34 -7.92 14.88
CA PHE A 53 15.31 -9.15 14.12
C PHE A 53 14.54 -8.94 12.80
N CYS A 54 15.20 -9.24 11.68
CA CYS A 54 14.60 -9.15 10.34
C CYS A 54 14.63 -10.52 9.66
N ARG A 55 13.47 -11.07 9.34
CA ARG A 55 13.30 -12.23 8.45
C ARG A 55 13.07 -11.71 7.04
N ILE A 56 13.89 -12.14 6.10
CA ILE A 56 13.77 -11.77 4.69
C ILE A 56 13.03 -12.90 3.97
N LEU A 57 11.94 -12.58 3.28
CA LEU A 57 11.16 -13.48 2.43
C LEU A 57 11.02 -12.85 1.04
N PRO A 58 12.00 -13.06 0.15
CA PRO A 58 11.93 -12.56 -1.22
C PRO A 58 10.79 -13.22 -1.98
N ALA A 59 10.04 -12.43 -2.75
CA ALA A 59 8.97 -12.95 -3.59
C ALA A 59 8.66 -12.01 -4.75
N ASP A 60 8.36 -12.58 -5.90
CA ASP A 60 7.73 -11.86 -7.01
C ASP A 60 6.20 -12.01 -6.92
N LEU A 61 5.56 -10.95 -6.48
CA LEU A 61 4.11 -10.94 -6.27
C LEU A 61 3.29 -10.93 -7.58
N GLU A 62 3.93 -10.91 -8.76
CA GLU A 62 3.27 -11.18 -10.03
C GLU A 62 2.95 -12.67 -10.21
N GLN A 63 3.62 -13.55 -9.46
CA GLN A 63 3.46 -14.98 -9.50
C GLN A 63 2.53 -15.44 -8.37
N GLU A 64 1.42 -16.07 -8.72
CA GLU A 64 0.45 -16.60 -7.74
C GLU A 64 1.08 -17.65 -6.81
N SER A 65 1.96 -18.49 -7.35
CA SER A 65 2.72 -19.51 -6.59
C SER A 65 3.60 -18.90 -5.51
N GLU A 66 4.22 -17.73 -5.76
CA GLU A 66 5.03 -17.02 -4.78
C GLU A 66 4.16 -16.41 -3.66
N CYS A 67 2.96 -15.93 -4.00
CA CYS A 67 2.01 -15.49 -2.97
C CYS A 67 1.54 -16.67 -2.11
N ALA A 68 1.27 -17.84 -2.71
CA ALA A 68 0.91 -19.05 -1.97
C ALA A 68 2.06 -19.51 -1.06
N ARG A 69 3.30 -19.54 -1.55
CA ARG A 69 4.51 -19.86 -0.77
C ARG A 69 4.70 -18.92 0.43
N LEU A 70 4.45 -17.62 0.25
CA LEU A 70 4.50 -16.66 1.36
C LEU A 70 3.45 -16.99 2.43
N CYS A 71 2.22 -17.29 2.03
CA CYS A 71 1.15 -17.64 2.95
C CYS A 71 1.52 -18.90 3.75
N GLU A 72 2.04 -19.93 3.08
CA GLU A 72 2.50 -21.17 3.72
C GLU A 72 3.63 -20.91 4.71
N ALA A 73 4.67 -20.17 4.28
CA ALA A 73 5.83 -19.82 5.13
C ALA A 73 5.48 -19.00 6.37
N LEU A 74 4.30 -18.36 6.38
CA LEU A 74 3.82 -17.50 7.46
C LEU A 74 2.66 -18.12 8.26
N THR A 75 2.26 -19.35 7.97
CA THR A 75 1.10 -19.99 8.63
C THR A 75 1.29 -20.07 10.16
N ASP A 76 2.47 -20.41 10.65
CA ASP A 76 2.75 -20.55 12.08
C ASP A 76 3.37 -19.29 12.72
N GLU A 77 3.64 -18.25 11.92
CA GLU A 77 4.21 -17.00 12.43
C GLU A 77 3.15 -16.15 13.13
N ARG A 78 3.50 -15.58 14.26
CA ARG A 78 2.68 -14.52 14.86
C ARG A 78 2.88 -13.22 14.08
N ILE A 79 1.80 -12.64 13.58
CA ILE A 79 1.80 -11.36 12.88
C ILE A 79 0.86 -10.40 13.59
N ASP A 80 1.40 -9.36 14.20
CA ASP A 80 0.62 -8.34 14.91
C ASP A 80 0.14 -7.24 13.94
N LEU A 81 0.92 -6.96 12.89
CA LEU A 81 0.61 -5.95 11.87
C LEU A 81 1.08 -6.43 10.50
N PHE A 82 0.22 -6.30 9.52
CA PHE A 82 0.56 -6.49 8.11
C PHE A 82 0.45 -5.18 7.34
N ILE A 83 1.56 -4.73 6.76
CA ILE A 83 1.62 -3.60 5.85
C ILE A 83 1.63 -4.15 4.42
N ASN A 84 0.46 -4.24 3.82
CA ASN A 84 0.24 -4.72 2.46
C ASN A 84 0.50 -3.58 1.48
N ASN A 85 1.78 -3.33 1.17
CA ASN A 85 2.24 -2.10 0.53
C ASN A 85 2.72 -2.30 -0.91
N ALA A 86 3.11 -3.50 -1.30
CA ALA A 86 3.62 -3.74 -2.65
C ALA A 86 2.66 -3.25 -3.74
N GLY A 87 3.20 -2.56 -4.71
CA GLY A 87 2.43 -2.04 -5.84
C GLY A 87 3.23 -1.07 -6.68
N PHE A 88 2.79 -0.85 -7.91
CA PHE A 88 3.36 0.12 -8.82
C PHE A 88 2.28 0.72 -9.74
N GLY A 89 2.64 1.72 -10.52
CA GLY A 89 1.77 2.41 -11.46
C GLY A 89 2.27 2.33 -12.87
N VAL A 90 1.36 2.47 -13.82
CA VAL A 90 1.65 2.68 -15.25
C VAL A 90 1.00 4.00 -15.64
N CYS A 91 1.75 4.87 -16.31
CA CYS A 91 1.30 6.17 -16.80
C CYS A 91 1.50 6.23 -18.31
N GLY A 92 0.55 6.85 -19.01
CA GLY A 92 0.55 7.00 -20.46
C GLY A 92 -0.88 6.98 -21.03
N SER A 93 -1.01 7.31 -22.31
CA SER A 93 -2.27 7.11 -23.04
C SER A 93 -2.65 5.63 -23.04
N PHE A 94 -3.90 5.31 -22.76
CA PHE A 94 -4.39 3.92 -22.75
C PHE A 94 -4.17 3.18 -24.07
N LEU A 95 -4.12 3.92 -25.17
CA LEU A 95 -3.84 3.36 -26.50
C LEU A 95 -2.35 3.06 -26.74
N GLU A 96 -1.47 3.63 -25.92
CA GLU A 96 0.00 3.57 -26.10
C GLU A 96 0.70 2.78 -25.02
N THR A 97 0.09 2.62 -23.83
CA THR A 97 0.66 1.84 -22.75
C THR A 97 0.70 0.35 -23.07
N SER A 98 1.74 -0.34 -22.60
CA SER A 98 1.85 -1.79 -22.79
C SER A 98 0.78 -2.53 -21.98
N GLY A 99 -0.06 -3.32 -22.64
CA GLY A 99 -1.04 -4.18 -22.00
C GLY A 99 -0.39 -5.19 -21.04
N GLU A 100 0.81 -5.68 -21.36
CA GLU A 100 1.58 -6.56 -20.46
C GLU A 100 1.94 -5.87 -19.15
N LYS A 101 2.45 -4.62 -19.21
CA LYS A 101 2.75 -3.83 -17.99
C LYS A 101 1.50 -3.53 -17.17
N GLU A 102 0.37 -3.25 -17.82
CA GLU A 102 -0.91 -3.02 -17.14
C GLU A 102 -1.43 -4.27 -16.44
N LEU A 103 -1.35 -5.43 -17.10
CA LEU A 103 -1.71 -6.71 -16.49
C LEU A 103 -0.77 -7.09 -15.34
N SER A 104 0.54 -6.88 -15.49
CA SER A 104 1.52 -7.03 -14.41
C SER A 104 1.15 -6.16 -13.20
N MET A 105 0.81 -4.89 -13.45
CA MET A 105 0.33 -3.98 -12.40
C MET A 105 -0.93 -4.53 -11.71
N ALA A 106 -1.90 -5.04 -12.47
CA ALA A 106 -3.13 -5.60 -11.92
C ALA A 106 -2.85 -6.86 -11.07
N LYS A 107 -1.95 -7.75 -11.52
CA LYS A 107 -1.54 -8.92 -10.75
C LYS A 107 -1.01 -8.53 -9.38
N VAL A 108 -0.11 -7.54 -9.28
CA VAL A 108 0.47 -7.11 -8.00
C VAL A 108 -0.52 -6.29 -7.19
N ASN A 109 -1.13 -5.25 -7.79
CA ASN A 109 -1.96 -4.29 -7.07
C ASN A 109 -3.34 -4.83 -6.67
N VAL A 110 -3.82 -5.87 -7.34
CA VAL A 110 -5.15 -6.45 -7.10
C VAL A 110 -5.05 -7.91 -6.63
N LEU A 111 -4.54 -8.82 -7.46
CA LEU A 111 -4.59 -10.25 -7.16
C LEU A 111 -3.73 -10.62 -5.96
N ALA A 112 -2.45 -10.28 -5.98
CA ALA A 112 -1.54 -10.55 -4.87
C ALA A 112 -1.99 -9.81 -3.59
N MET A 113 -2.34 -8.53 -3.72
CA MET A 113 -2.85 -7.73 -2.60
C MET A 113 -4.07 -8.40 -1.96
N HIS A 114 -5.04 -8.86 -2.75
CA HIS A 114 -6.24 -9.54 -2.27
C HIS A 114 -5.90 -10.87 -1.57
N GLN A 115 -5.09 -11.72 -2.21
CA GLN A 115 -4.70 -13.02 -1.67
C GLN A 115 -4.00 -12.88 -0.31
N LEU A 116 -3.01 -12.00 -0.22
CA LEU A 116 -2.27 -11.76 1.02
C LEU A 116 -3.14 -11.08 2.08
N PHE A 117 -4.04 -10.17 1.69
CA PHE A 117 -5.01 -9.55 2.60
C PHE A 117 -5.96 -10.59 3.19
N LYS A 118 -6.55 -11.45 2.35
CA LYS A 118 -7.46 -12.52 2.80
C LYS A 118 -6.76 -13.49 3.76
N PHE A 119 -5.53 -13.90 3.43
CA PHE A 119 -4.71 -14.74 4.30
C PHE A 119 -4.47 -14.06 5.66
N ALA A 120 -4.00 -12.80 5.66
CA ALA A 120 -3.68 -12.08 6.88
C ALA A 120 -4.90 -11.89 7.79
N VAL A 121 -6.06 -11.52 7.24
CA VAL A 121 -7.30 -11.37 8.02
C VAL A 121 -7.70 -12.69 8.66
N LYS A 122 -7.77 -13.79 7.88
CA LYS A 122 -8.13 -15.12 8.41
C LYS A 122 -7.16 -15.58 9.51
N LYS A 123 -5.86 -15.35 9.31
CA LYS A 123 -4.84 -15.69 10.29
C LYS A 123 -5.00 -14.87 11.57
N MET A 124 -5.20 -13.57 11.46
CA MET A 124 -5.37 -12.67 12.59
C MET A 124 -6.67 -12.94 13.37
N GLU A 125 -7.74 -13.34 12.68
CA GLU A 125 -8.96 -13.85 13.32
C GLU A 125 -8.65 -15.07 14.20
N ALA A 126 -7.95 -16.05 13.65
CA ALA A 126 -7.53 -17.25 14.41
C ALA A 126 -6.57 -16.92 15.58
N GLN A 127 -5.78 -15.85 15.45
CA GLN A 127 -4.92 -15.35 16.54
C GLN A 127 -5.68 -14.61 17.64
N GLY A 128 -6.90 -14.11 17.36
CA GLY A 128 -7.67 -13.26 18.27
C GLY A 128 -7.21 -11.80 18.31
N PHE A 129 -6.34 -11.35 17.41
CA PHE A 129 -5.86 -9.96 17.28
C PHE A 129 -5.13 -9.76 15.96
N GLY A 130 -5.04 -8.53 15.51
CA GLY A 130 -4.19 -8.13 14.40
C GLY A 130 -4.64 -6.84 13.73
N THR A 131 -3.74 -6.28 12.95
CA THR A 131 -4.02 -5.08 12.15
C THR A 131 -3.52 -5.29 10.73
N VAL A 132 -4.33 -4.93 9.73
CA VAL A 132 -3.89 -4.89 8.33
C VAL A 132 -4.03 -3.47 7.79
N LEU A 133 -2.94 -2.92 7.28
CA LEU A 133 -2.91 -1.68 6.51
C LEU A 133 -2.68 -1.98 5.03
N ASN A 134 -3.68 -1.78 4.19
CA ASN A 134 -3.55 -1.84 2.74
C ASN A 134 -3.09 -0.49 2.20
N VAL A 135 -1.97 -0.45 1.46
CA VAL A 135 -1.51 0.80 0.84
C VAL A 135 -2.20 1.01 -0.50
N ALA A 136 -3.23 1.82 -0.47
CA ALA A 136 -3.98 2.28 -1.64
C ALA A 136 -3.33 3.54 -2.27
N SER A 137 -4.12 4.55 -2.55
CA SER A 137 -3.73 5.88 -3.04
C SER A 137 -4.93 6.81 -2.98
N SER A 138 -4.72 8.11 -2.99
CA SER A 138 -5.76 9.09 -3.29
C SER A 138 -6.43 8.84 -4.66
N ALA A 139 -5.71 8.22 -5.60
CA ALA A 139 -6.25 7.75 -6.87
C ALA A 139 -7.44 6.78 -6.69
N GLY A 140 -7.44 5.97 -5.65
CA GLY A 140 -8.55 5.06 -5.33
C GLY A 140 -9.78 5.74 -4.71
N LEU A 141 -9.67 7.01 -4.35
CA LEU A 141 -10.77 7.82 -3.83
C LEU A 141 -11.42 8.69 -4.92
N LEU A 142 -10.77 8.81 -6.08
CA LEU A 142 -11.21 9.57 -7.25
C LEU A 142 -11.96 8.65 -8.22
N PRO A 143 -12.93 9.16 -8.97
CA PRO A 143 -13.79 8.33 -9.84
C PRO A 143 -13.05 7.75 -11.06
N GLY A 144 -11.92 8.33 -11.44
CA GLY A 144 -11.09 7.85 -12.55
C GLY A 144 -9.85 8.74 -12.72
N GLY A 145 -8.88 8.25 -13.47
CA GLY A 145 -7.64 8.98 -13.76
C GLY A 145 -7.20 8.80 -15.21
N PRO A 146 -7.59 9.68 -16.14
CA PRO A 146 -7.04 9.66 -17.49
C PRO A 146 -5.52 9.60 -17.46
N TYR A 147 -4.91 8.88 -18.40
CA TYR A 147 -3.47 8.60 -18.48
C TYR A 147 -2.89 7.71 -17.35
N MET A 148 -3.72 7.28 -16.39
CA MET A 148 -3.41 6.31 -15.35
C MET A 148 -4.64 5.45 -15.03
N ALA A 149 -5.49 5.18 -16.00
CA ALA A 149 -6.81 4.57 -15.80
C ALA A 149 -6.71 3.23 -15.06
N GLY A 150 -5.84 2.33 -15.49
CA GLY A 150 -5.60 1.05 -14.84
C GLY A 150 -5.13 1.21 -13.40
N TYR A 151 -4.20 2.11 -13.13
CA TYR A 151 -3.72 2.37 -11.76
C TYR A 151 -4.84 2.86 -10.83
N TYR A 152 -5.66 3.83 -11.28
CA TYR A 152 -6.80 4.33 -10.50
C TYR A 152 -7.79 3.21 -10.21
N ALA A 153 -8.10 2.38 -11.19
CA ALA A 153 -8.99 1.23 -11.03
C ALA A 153 -8.44 0.24 -10.00
N THR A 154 -7.13 -0.10 -10.06
CA THR A 154 -6.53 -0.99 -9.06
C THR A 154 -6.59 -0.41 -7.64
N LYS A 155 -6.37 0.89 -7.49
CA LYS A 155 -6.40 1.53 -6.16
C LYS A 155 -7.83 1.76 -5.65
N ALA A 156 -8.81 1.95 -6.53
CA ALA A 156 -10.23 1.94 -6.18
C ALA A 156 -10.67 0.57 -5.67
N TYR A 157 -10.20 -0.52 -6.30
CA TYR A 157 -10.42 -1.88 -5.81
C TYR A 157 -9.94 -2.04 -4.37
N VAL A 158 -8.69 -1.63 -4.06
CA VAL A 158 -8.12 -1.73 -2.70
C VAL A 158 -8.97 -0.97 -1.68
N VAL A 159 -9.38 0.26 -2.01
CA VAL A 159 -10.21 1.09 -1.12
C VAL A 159 -11.56 0.45 -0.88
N SER A 160 -12.23 -0.02 -1.95
CA SER A 160 -13.57 -0.62 -1.87
C SER A 160 -13.54 -1.92 -1.05
N LEU A 161 -12.59 -2.82 -1.36
CA LEU A 161 -12.41 -4.07 -0.64
C LEU A 161 -12.12 -3.83 0.85
N THR A 162 -11.22 -2.90 1.17
CA THR A 162 -10.88 -2.61 2.57
C THR A 162 -12.07 -2.08 3.35
N ARG A 163 -12.90 -1.22 2.74
CA ARG A 163 -14.13 -0.71 3.38
C ARG A 163 -15.14 -1.81 3.66
N GLY A 164 -15.37 -2.69 2.66
CA GLY A 164 -16.30 -3.80 2.82
C GLY A 164 -15.88 -4.74 3.95
N VAL A 165 -14.62 -5.19 3.92
CA VAL A 165 -14.07 -6.07 4.96
C VAL A 165 -14.07 -5.40 6.34
N ALA A 166 -13.74 -4.10 6.43
CA ALA A 166 -13.78 -3.38 7.70
C ALA A 166 -15.17 -3.37 8.32
N GLU A 167 -16.23 -3.24 7.51
CA GLU A 167 -17.61 -3.24 7.99
C GLU A 167 -18.04 -4.65 8.39
N GLU A 168 -17.72 -5.68 7.60
CA GLU A 168 -17.99 -7.08 7.95
C GLU A 168 -17.36 -7.46 9.30
N LEU A 169 -16.08 -7.10 9.52
CA LEU A 169 -15.37 -7.35 10.78
C LEU A 169 -16.00 -6.59 11.97
N ARG A 170 -16.45 -5.36 11.73
CA ARG A 170 -17.15 -4.56 12.74
C ARG A 170 -18.49 -5.20 13.17
N GLU A 171 -19.28 -5.68 12.20
CA GLU A 171 -20.55 -6.36 12.46
C GLU A 171 -20.37 -7.67 13.22
N GLN A 172 -19.27 -8.38 12.93
CA GLN A 172 -18.91 -9.63 13.59
C GLN A 172 -18.19 -9.43 14.94
N HIS A 173 -18.03 -8.18 15.40
CA HIS A 173 -17.27 -7.85 16.61
C HIS A 173 -15.85 -8.45 16.62
N SER A 174 -15.23 -8.53 15.44
CA SER A 174 -13.90 -9.07 15.25
C SER A 174 -12.85 -8.27 16.02
N PRO A 175 -11.84 -8.93 16.59
CA PRO A 175 -10.68 -8.28 17.19
C PRO A 175 -9.67 -7.76 16.14
N VAL A 176 -9.92 -8.01 14.85
CA VAL A 176 -9.03 -7.62 13.75
C VAL A 176 -9.44 -6.24 13.21
N TYR A 177 -8.47 -5.36 13.13
CA TYR A 177 -8.65 -4.04 12.54
C TYR A 177 -8.01 -3.96 11.16
N VAL A 178 -8.77 -3.46 10.17
CA VAL A 178 -8.27 -3.25 8.81
C VAL A 178 -8.48 -1.81 8.36
N CYS A 179 -7.51 -1.27 7.62
CA CYS A 179 -7.57 0.09 7.10
C CYS A 179 -6.83 0.25 5.78
N ALA A 180 -7.12 1.32 5.05
CA ALA A 180 -6.41 1.70 3.83
C ALA A 180 -5.70 3.04 3.99
N LEU A 181 -4.41 3.07 3.64
CA LEU A 181 -3.64 4.29 3.49
C LEU A 181 -3.80 4.81 2.06
N CYS A 182 -4.30 6.03 1.93
CA CYS A 182 -4.61 6.68 0.64
C CYS A 182 -3.76 7.95 0.46
N PRO A 183 -2.44 7.83 0.24
CA PRO A 183 -1.59 9.00 0.05
C PRO A 183 -1.83 9.66 -1.30
N GLY A 184 -1.60 10.97 -1.36
CA GLY A 184 -1.32 11.67 -2.59
C GLY A 184 0.10 11.34 -3.10
N PRO A 185 0.71 12.21 -3.93
CA PRO A 185 2.10 12.05 -4.33
C PRO A 185 3.03 11.94 -3.12
N VAL A 186 3.92 10.93 -3.13
CA VAL A 186 4.97 10.73 -2.12
C VAL A 186 6.32 10.67 -2.85
N ASP A 187 7.33 11.35 -2.35
CA ASP A 187 8.66 11.39 -2.97
C ASP A 187 9.38 10.05 -2.76
N THR A 188 9.23 9.16 -3.71
CA THR A 188 9.78 7.78 -3.69
C THR A 188 10.18 7.32 -5.08
N GLU A 189 10.93 6.23 -5.17
CA GLU A 189 11.25 5.53 -6.43
C GLU A 189 10.00 5.09 -7.25
N PHE A 190 8.80 5.21 -6.69
CA PHE A 190 7.54 4.96 -7.42
C PHE A 190 7.40 5.90 -8.61
N ASN A 191 7.85 7.15 -8.47
CA ASN A 191 7.75 8.18 -9.51
C ASN A 191 8.61 7.79 -10.71
N ASP A 192 9.85 7.33 -10.46
CA ASP A 192 10.78 6.89 -11.50
C ASP A 192 10.26 5.65 -12.24
N ARG A 193 9.63 4.71 -11.51
CA ARG A 193 9.08 3.47 -12.08
C ARG A 193 7.81 3.68 -12.89
N ALA A 194 6.98 4.64 -12.49
CA ALA A 194 5.74 4.97 -13.17
C ALA A 194 5.99 5.95 -14.34
N ASP A 195 7.23 6.38 -14.54
CA ASP A 195 7.62 7.42 -15.51
C ASP A 195 6.75 8.69 -15.36
N VAL A 196 6.62 9.16 -14.10
CA VAL A 196 5.71 10.25 -13.73
C VAL A 196 6.46 11.40 -13.11
N VAL A 197 6.29 12.59 -13.67
CA VAL A 197 6.65 13.85 -13.02
C VAL A 197 5.41 14.44 -12.35
N PHE A 198 5.36 14.44 -11.02
CA PHE A 198 4.20 15.01 -10.32
C PHE A 198 4.20 16.54 -10.39
N ALA A 199 3.09 17.09 -10.86
CA ALA A 199 2.85 18.54 -10.86
C ALA A 199 2.69 19.13 -9.44
N LEU A 200 2.34 18.29 -8.45
CA LEU A 200 2.30 18.65 -7.04
C LEU A 200 3.54 18.09 -6.34
N ARG A 201 4.19 18.90 -5.53
CA ARG A 201 5.29 18.44 -4.67
C ARG A 201 4.81 17.28 -3.80
N GLY A 202 5.51 16.17 -3.85
CA GLY A 202 5.24 15.00 -3.02
C GLY A 202 5.45 15.30 -1.52
N ILE A 203 4.76 14.56 -0.68
CA ILE A 203 5.07 14.54 0.74
C ILE A 203 6.24 13.58 0.99
N ARG A 204 7.03 13.82 2.02
CA ARG A 204 8.12 12.90 2.38
C ARG A 204 7.56 11.57 2.89
N PRO A 205 8.22 10.42 2.59
CA PRO A 205 7.82 9.10 3.07
C PRO A 205 7.65 9.03 4.59
N GLU A 206 8.54 9.72 5.34
CA GLU A 206 8.50 9.78 6.80
C GLU A 206 7.18 10.38 7.31
N PHE A 207 6.77 11.50 6.71
CA PHE A 207 5.50 12.15 7.06
C PHE A 207 4.31 11.26 6.70
N CYS A 208 4.36 10.61 5.53
CA CYS A 208 3.30 9.69 5.10
C CYS A 208 3.11 8.54 6.10
N VAL A 209 4.21 7.91 6.54
CA VAL A 209 4.20 6.82 7.50
C VAL A 209 3.75 7.29 8.89
N GLU A 210 4.20 8.46 9.35
CA GLU A 210 3.76 9.01 10.62
C GLU A 210 2.25 9.25 10.65
N GLU A 211 1.68 9.86 9.61
CA GLU A 211 0.24 10.06 9.50
C GLU A 211 -0.54 8.74 9.37
N ALA A 212 0.04 7.74 8.69
CA ALA A 212 -0.53 6.39 8.65
C ALA A 212 -0.62 5.78 10.05
N MET A 213 0.45 5.85 10.83
CA MET A 213 0.48 5.34 12.21
C MET A 213 -0.49 6.08 13.12
N ARG A 214 -0.58 7.43 13.01
CA ARG A 214 -1.58 8.22 13.73
C ARG A 214 -3.01 7.83 13.37
N GLY A 215 -3.26 7.58 12.08
CA GLY A 215 -4.56 7.13 11.58
C GLY A 215 -4.95 5.76 12.12
N MET A 216 -4.00 4.82 12.14
CA MET A 216 -4.20 3.48 12.74
C MET A 216 -4.50 3.56 14.23
N LEU A 217 -3.76 4.37 15.00
CA LEU A 217 -4.02 4.59 16.44
C LEU A 217 -5.40 5.18 16.71
N ARG A 218 -5.97 5.89 15.75
CA ARG A 218 -7.34 6.45 15.83
C ARG A 218 -8.40 5.55 15.22
N HIS A 219 -8.05 4.33 14.86
CA HIS A 219 -8.92 3.34 14.21
C HIS A 219 -9.67 3.87 12.97
N ARG A 220 -9.00 4.69 12.14
CA ARG A 220 -9.58 5.21 10.90
C ARG A 220 -9.54 4.16 9.80
N THR A 221 -10.68 3.78 9.23
CA THR A 221 -10.72 2.84 8.09
C THR A 221 -10.04 3.41 6.85
N ILE A 222 -10.14 4.71 6.57
CA ILE A 222 -9.44 5.38 5.47
C ILE A 222 -8.54 6.48 6.02
N ILE A 223 -7.26 6.39 5.72
CA ILE A 223 -6.22 7.32 6.18
C ILE A 223 -5.68 8.09 4.97
N VAL A 224 -5.90 9.38 4.93
CA VAL A 224 -5.35 10.30 3.92
C VAL A 224 -4.34 11.22 4.62
N PRO A 225 -3.04 11.10 4.35
CA PRO A 225 -2.00 11.79 5.14
C PRO A 225 -2.02 13.32 5.05
N SER A 226 -2.42 13.87 3.90
CA SER A 226 -2.38 15.32 3.69
C SER A 226 -3.75 15.97 3.88
N ALA A 227 -3.85 17.02 4.67
CA ALA A 227 -5.07 17.79 4.86
C ALA A 227 -5.62 18.37 3.54
N LEU A 228 -4.72 18.80 2.63
CA LEU A 228 -5.09 19.25 1.30
C LEU A 228 -5.75 18.11 0.50
N MET A 229 -5.19 16.90 0.55
CA MET A 229 -5.75 15.73 -0.13
C MET A 229 -7.06 15.27 0.53
N GLN A 230 -7.20 15.38 1.85
CA GLN A 230 -8.48 15.14 2.54
C GLN A 230 -9.56 16.08 2.01
N ALA A 231 -9.28 17.38 1.97
CA ALA A 231 -10.21 18.39 1.45
C ALA A 231 -10.54 18.14 -0.04
N ALA A 232 -9.54 17.88 -0.88
CA ALA A 232 -9.74 17.60 -2.30
C ALA A 232 -10.59 16.34 -2.54
N THR A 233 -10.32 15.24 -1.83
CA THR A 233 -11.09 14.00 -1.96
C THR A 233 -12.49 14.07 -1.35
N ALA A 234 -12.74 15.00 -0.45
CA ALA A 234 -14.09 15.30 0.05
C ALA A 234 -14.86 16.18 -0.94
N ALA A 235 -14.25 17.29 -1.39
CA ALA A 235 -14.88 18.26 -2.28
C ALA A 235 -15.28 17.66 -3.64
N GLN A 236 -14.49 16.74 -4.19
CA GLN A 236 -14.81 16.09 -5.46
C GLN A 236 -16.18 15.37 -5.49
N ARG A 237 -16.67 14.96 -4.33
CA ARG A 237 -17.99 14.28 -4.23
C ARG A 237 -19.16 15.19 -4.54
N LEU A 238 -18.92 16.49 -4.47
CA LEU A 238 -19.93 17.54 -4.76
C LEU A 238 -19.86 18.02 -6.22
N VAL A 239 -18.84 17.62 -6.97
CA VAL A 239 -18.63 18.04 -8.35
C VAL A 239 -19.21 17.01 -9.31
N PRO A 240 -20.14 17.39 -10.22
CA PRO A 240 -20.66 16.49 -11.25
C PRO A 240 -19.53 15.90 -12.12
N MET A 241 -19.64 14.63 -12.46
CA MET A 241 -18.64 13.87 -13.22
C MET A 241 -18.17 14.56 -14.52
N PRO A 242 -19.08 15.11 -15.35
CA PRO A 242 -18.68 15.79 -16.59
C PRO A 242 -17.76 17.00 -16.37
N LEU A 243 -17.85 17.65 -15.22
CA LEU A 243 -16.97 18.77 -14.85
C LEU A 243 -15.66 18.29 -14.18
N LEU A 244 -15.74 17.23 -13.38
CA LEU A 244 -14.60 16.70 -12.64
C LEU A 244 -13.57 16.03 -13.57
N MET A 245 -14.02 15.18 -14.50
CA MET A 245 -13.13 14.40 -15.36
C MET A 245 -12.17 15.23 -16.22
N PRO A 246 -12.61 16.35 -16.87
CA PRO A 246 -11.68 17.22 -17.57
C PRO A 246 -10.62 17.88 -16.67
N ILE A 247 -10.98 18.21 -15.42
CA ILE A 247 -10.04 18.78 -14.44
C ILE A 247 -8.98 17.74 -14.08
N VAL A 248 -9.41 16.51 -13.76
CA VAL A 248 -8.50 15.40 -13.46
C VAL A 248 -7.61 15.10 -14.67
N ALA A 249 -8.18 15.03 -15.90
CA ALA A 249 -7.44 14.78 -17.12
C ALA A 249 -6.33 15.83 -17.34
N ARG A 250 -6.65 17.12 -17.18
CA ARG A 250 -5.68 18.20 -17.33
C ARG A 250 -4.54 18.09 -16.30
N GLN A 251 -4.87 17.68 -15.08
CA GLN A 251 -3.90 17.50 -14.01
C GLN A 251 -2.99 16.27 -14.25
N GLN A 252 -3.57 15.17 -14.76
CA GLN A 252 -2.80 13.97 -15.09
C GLN A 252 -1.91 14.18 -16.33
N LYS A 253 -2.39 14.93 -17.33
CA LYS A 253 -1.62 15.23 -18.54
C LYS A 253 -0.31 15.96 -18.25
N LYS A 254 -0.27 16.77 -17.19
CA LYS A 254 0.96 17.43 -16.72
C LYS A 254 2.03 16.45 -16.18
N LYS A 255 1.68 15.19 -15.97
CA LYS A 255 2.63 14.15 -15.50
C LYS A 255 3.36 13.45 -16.63
N LEU A 256 2.93 13.68 -17.88
CA LEU A 256 3.53 13.08 -19.07
C LEU A 256 4.73 13.87 -19.61
N GLY A 257 5.09 15.01 -18.97
CA GLY A 257 6.17 15.91 -19.39
C GLY A 257 5.62 17.05 -20.23
#